data_3eeb14de5326c64096e44cb721b2139a
#
_entry.id   3eeb14de5326c64096e44cb721b2139a
#
_cell.length_a   1.000
_cell.length_b   1.000
_cell.length_c   1.000
_cell.angle_alpha   90.00
_cell.angle_beta   90.00
_cell.angle_gamma   90.00
#
_symmetry.space_group_name_H-M   'P 1'
#
loop_
_entity.id
_entity.type
_entity.pdbx_description
1 polymer ?
#
loop_
_entity_poly.entity_id
_entity_poly.type
_entity_poly.pdbx_seq_one_letter_code
_entity_poly.pdbx_strand_id
1 'polypeptide(L)' 'MANPSENLINLCRAAVEAHQTVTAQPYTPERWKPWMEAAETFQAAVTAEAEATGEGRYALEQAAKKAVLHPEPDA' A
#
# COMPACT_ATOMS: atom_id res chain seq x y z
N MET A 1 13.50 -6.78 -11.37
CA MET A 1 12.71 -6.97 -10.14
C MET A 1 12.28 -5.62 -9.61
N ALA A 2 11.00 -5.48 -9.29
CA ALA A 2 10.49 -4.21 -8.80
C ALA A 2 11.03 -3.93 -7.40
N ASN A 3 11.38 -2.67 -7.18
CA ASN A 3 12.05 -2.24 -5.94
C ASN A 3 11.34 -1.00 -5.42
N PRO A 4 10.24 -1.17 -4.66
CA PRO A 4 9.47 -0.03 -4.21
C PRO A 4 10.27 0.85 -3.27
N SER A 5 10.03 2.17 -3.36
CA SER A 5 10.67 3.11 -2.48
C SER A 5 10.17 2.94 -1.04
N GLU A 6 10.93 3.42 -0.09
CA GLU A 6 10.50 3.41 1.31
C GLU A 6 9.19 4.17 1.49
N ASN A 7 9.03 5.29 0.78
CA ASN A 7 7.79 6.05 0.83
C ASN A 7 6.60 5.20 0.37
N LEU A 8 6.76 4.46 -0.72
CA LEU A 8 5.70 3.61 -1.23
C LEU A 8 5.36 2.50 -0.24
N ILE A 9 6.36 1.90 0.37
CA ILE A 9 6.15 0.87 1.38
C ILE A 9 5.39 1.45 2.58
N ASN A 10 5.75 2.65 3.02
CA ASN A 10 5.07 3.29 4.14
C ASN A 10 3.62 3.60 3.82
N LEU A 11 3.32 4.05 2.60
CA LEU A 11 1.95 4.30 2.18
C LEU A 11 1.14 3.01 2.10
N CYS A 12 1.75 1.94 1.65
CA CYS A 12 1.10 0.64 1.63
C CYS A 12 0.80 0.15 3.04
N ARG A 13 1.75 0.33 3.96
CA ARG A 13 1.56 -0.06 5.36
C ARG A 13 0.40 0.71 5.98
N ALA A 14 0.31 2.01 5.71
CA ALA A 14 -0.79 2.82 6.22
C ALA A 14 -2.14 2.33 5.71
N ALA A 15 -2.22 1.95 4.43
CA ALA A 15 -3.46 1.44 3.86
C ALA A 15 -3.83 0.09 4.47
N VAL A 16 -2.87 -0.80 4.68
CA VAL A 16 -3.11 -2.10 5.29
C VAL A 16 -3.59 -1.93 6.74
N GLU A 17 -2.95 -1.06 7.51
CA GLU A 17 -3.34 -0.82 8.90
C GLU A 17 -4.74 -0.22 8.98
N ALA A 18 -5.06 0.72 8.10
CA ALA A 18 -6.39 1.31 8.06
C ALA A 18 -7.44 0.26 7.73
N HIS A 19 -7.14 -0.64 6.79
CA HIS A 19 -8.04 -1.72 6.44
C HIS A 19 -8.28 -2.66 7.61
N GLN A 20 -7.23 -3.03 8.34
CA GLN A 20 -7.36 -3.88 9.51
C GLN A 20 -8.22 -3.23 10.58
N THR A 21 -8.07 -1.93 10.77
CA THR A 21 -8.87 -1.18 11.75
C THR A 21 -10.34 -1.20 11.38
N VAL A 22 -10.68 -0.93 10.12
CA VAL A 22 -12.09 -0.85 9.74
C VAL A 22 -12.75 -2.23 9.70
N THR A 23 -12.03 -3.28 9.36
CA THR A 23 -12.60 -4.62 9.32
C THR A 23 -12.83 -5.21 10.71
N ALA A 24 -12.20 -4.65 11.73
CA ALA A 24 -12.40 -5.06 13.13
C ALA A 24 -13.68 -4.48 13.74
N GLN A 25 -14.39 -3.61 13.02
CA GLN A 25 -15.56 -2.90 13.52
C GLN A 25 -16.71 -3.02 12.54
N PRO A 26 -17.97 -2.79 13.00
CA PRO A 26 -19.11 -2.79 12.08
C PRO A 26 -18.91 -1.77 10.96
N TYR A 27 -19.38 -2.11 9.79
CA TYR A 27 -19.23 -1.23 8.63
C TYR A 27 -20.05 0.05 8.80
N THR A 28 -19.41 1.21 8.58
CA THR A 28 -20.08 2.48 8.36
C THR A 28 -19.27 3.24 7.32
N PRO A 29 -19.92 4.04 6.45
CA PRO A 29 -19.18 4.78 5.44
C PRO A 29 -18.11 5.70 6.02
N GLU A 30 -18.40 6.34 7.17
CA GLU A 30 -17.44 7.23 7.80
C GLU A 30 -16.20 6.51 8.29
N ARG A 31 -16.36 5.28 8.77
CA ARG A 31 -15.22 4.51 9.28
C ARG A 31 -14.33 3.99 8.15
N TRP A 32 -14.93 3.74 6.99
CA TRP A 32 -14.17 3.25 5.84
C TRP A 32 -13.47 4.35 5.07
N LYS A 33 -13.86 5.60 5.28
CA LYS A 33 -13.28 6.73 4.56
C LYS A 33 -11.77 6.84 4.71
N PRO A 34 -11.18 6.74 5.92
CA PRO A 34 -9.73 6.81 6.05
C PRO A 34 -9.01 5.72 5.26
N TRP A 35 -9.56 4.50 5.23
CA TRP A 35 -8.97 3.44 4.45
C TRP A 35 -9.04 3.74 2.95
N MET A 36 -10.19 4.23 2.49
CA MET A 36 -10.35 4.58 1.08
C MET A 36 -9.36 5.66 0.68
N GLU A 37 -9.18 6.66 1.51
CA GLU A 37 -8.22 7.74 1.25
C GLU A 37 -6.78 7.21 1.23
N ALA A 38 -6.45 6.36 2.17
CA ALA A 38 -5.11 5.76 2.22
C ALA A 38 -4.85 4.90 0.98
N ALA A 39 -5.86 4.13 0.55
CA ALA A 39 -5.74 3.30 -0.64
C ALA A 39 -5.56 4.14 -1.90
N GLU A 40 -6.29 5.24 -2.03
CA GLU A 40 -6.15 6.16 -3.15
C GLU A 40 -4.77 6.79 -3.18
N THR A 41 -4.28 7.22 -2.03
CA THR A 41 -2.94 7.81 -1.92
C THR A 41 -1.88 6.79 -2.34
N PHE A 42 -2.01 5.55 -1.89
CA PHE A 42 -1.09 4.50 -2.25
C PHE A 42 -1.12 4.24 -3.76
N GLN A 43 -2.30 4.12 -4.35
CA GLN A 43 -2.42 3.87 -5.79
C GLN A 43 -1.84 5.01 -6.62
N ALA A 44 -2.07 6.25 -6.21
CA ALA A 44 -1.48 7.40 -6.89
C ALA A 44 0.04 7.37 -6.81
N ALA A 45 0.59 7.00 -5.66
CA ALA A 45 2.02 6.89 -5.49
C ALA A 45 2.62 5.77 -6.33
N VAL A 46 1.92 4.63 -6.46
CA VAL A 46 2.35 3.54 -7.32
C VAL A 46 2.45 4.01 -8.77
N THR A 47 1.44 4.73 -9.24
CA THR A 47 1.43 5.26 -10.59
C THR A 47 2.60 6.21 -10.83
N ALA A 48 2.81 7.15 -9.90
CA ALA A 48 3.89 8.13 -10.03
C ALA A 48 5.26 7.44 -10.02
N GLU A 49 5.46 6.48 -9.14
CA GLU A 49 6.74 5.78 -9.06
C GLU A 49 6.98 4.92 -10.29
N ALA A 50 5.94 4.27 -10.80
CA ALA A 50 6.05 3.47 -12.01
C ALA A 50 6.49 4.33 -13.19
N GLU A 51 5.93 5.52 -13.31
CA GLU A 51 6.33 6.44 -14.37
C GLU A 51 7.77 6.93 -14.21
N ALA A 52 8.18 7.19 -12.98
CA ALA A 52 9.53 7.69 -12.70
C ALA A 52 10.60 6.63 -12.93
N THR A 53 10.32 5.37 -12.62
CA THR A 53 11.31 4.30 -12.69
C THR A 53 11.20 3.43 -13.93
N GLY A 54 10.07 3.51 -14.64
CA GLY A 54 9.82 2.64 -15.79
C GLY A 54 9.39 1.24 -15.42
N GLU A 55 9.15 0.98 -14.14
CA GLU A 55 8.68 -0.34 -13.71
C GLU A 55 7.17 -0.44 -13.83
N GLY A 56 6.65 -1.67 -13.90
CA GLY A 56 5.22 -1.89 -14.01
C GLY A 56 4.49 -1.57 -12.71
N ARG A 57 3.32 -0.95 -12.82
CA ARG A 57 2.50 -0.63 -11.63
C ARG A 57 2.17 -1.87 -10.82
N TYR A 58 1.77 -2.94 -11.49
CA TYR A 58 1.42 -4.17 -10.79
C TYR A 58 2.60 -4.73 -10.02
N ALA A 59 3.78 -4.74 -10.64
CA ALA A 59 4.98 -5.25 -10.00
C ALA A 59 5.35 -4.44 -8.75
N LEU A 60 5.26 -3.10 -8.84
CA LEU A 60 5.53 -2.23 -7.70
C LEU A 60 4.52 -2.45 -6.59
N GLU A 61 3.24 -2.54 -6.93
CA GLU A 61 2.20 -2.76 -5.95
C GLU A 61 2.39 -4.08 -5.21
N GLN A 62 2.67 -5.15 -5.95
CA GLN A 62 2.88 -6.45 -5.34
C GLN A 62 4.13 -6.48 -4.46
N ALA A 63 5.21 -5.81 -4.91
CA ALA A 63 6.43 -5.74 -4.11
C ALA A 63 6.22 -4.97 -2.82
N ALA A 64 5.47 -3.86 -2.87
CA ALA A 64 5.17 -3.09 -1.67
C ALA A 64 4.28 -3.88 -0.71
N LYS A 65 3.27 -4.57 -1.22
CA LYS A 65 2.40 -5.40 -0.39
C LYS A 65 3.18 -6.53 0.26
N LYS A 66 4.07 -7.15 -0.49
CA LYS A 66 4.90 -8.23 0.05
C LYS A 66 5.78 -7.71 1.19
N ALA A 67 6.35 -6.53 1.04
CA ALA A 67 7.21 -5.94 2.08
C ALA A 67 6.44 -5.67 3.37
N VAL A 68 5.14 -5.33 3.26
CA VAL A 68 4.31 -5.02 4.42
C VAL A 68 3.69 -6.26 5.03
N LEU A 69 3.12 -7.12 4.19
CA LEU A 69 2.34 -8.28 4.67
C LEU A 69 3.22 -9.49 4.98
N HIS A 70 4.36 -9.58 4.33
CA HIS A 70 5.28 -10.70 4.52
C HIS A 70 6.70 -10.17 4.68
N PRO A 71 6.96 -9.41 5.78
CA PRO A 71 8.31 -8.94 6.00
C PRO A 71 9.22 -10.15 6.21
N GLU A 72 10.18 -10.28 5.32
CA GLU A 72 11.09 -11.40 5.42
C GLU A 72 12.08 -11.16 6.55
N PRO A 73 12.24 -12.13 7.45
CA PRO A 73 13.32 -12.03 8.39
C PRO A 73 14.62 -12.09 7.61
N ASP A 74 15.59 -11.34 8.03
CA ASP A 74 16.89 -11.41 7.40
C ASP A 74 17.41 -12.83 7.48
N ALA A 75 17.62 -13.38 6.34
CA ALA A 75 18.20 -14.71 6.28
C ALA A 75 19.65 -14.66 6.69
#